data_7f4058d4ec132212778d8a89e81fa188
#
_entry.id   7f4058d4ec132212778d8a89e81fa188
#
_cell.length_a   1.000
_cell.length_b   1.000
_cell.length_c   1.000
_cell.angle_alpha   90.00
_cell.angle_beta   90.00
_cell.angle_gamma   90.00
#
_symmetry.space_group_name_H-M   'P 1'
#
loop_
_entity.id
_entity.type
_entity.pdbx_description
1 polymer ?
#
loop_
_entity_poly.entity_id
_entity_poly.type
_entity_poly.pdbx_seq_one_letter_code
_entity_poly.pdbx_strand_id
1 'polypeptide(L)'
;VRAALDRTVPGDDLTPGAGEAGGADYVDGLLAAFNFDPPRVWAGGPTSGRHGGAATFDQWLELGPWEERAWRARIEEWWIIYETGLATLGEDFLELSEAEQSERLSTTSKEFRELLFTHACESLYGDPVYGGNRDGQAWQAIDFRGDVQPRGYTDEEVRAP
;
A
#
# COMPACT_ATOMS: atom_id res chain seq x y z
N VAL A 1 7.85 9.93 3.66
CA VAL A 1 7.28 8.58 3.45
C VAL A 1 7.86 7.97 2.17
N ARG A 2 7.69 8.57 0.96
CA ARG A 2 8.10 7.99 -0.33
C ARG A 2 9.53 7.44 -0.32
N ALA A 3 10.53 8.28 -0.01
CA ALA A 3 11.93 7.84 0.01
C ALA A 3 12.20 6.70 0.99
N ALA A 4 11.53 6.70 2.16
CA ALA A 4 11.66 5.60 3.12
C ALA A 4 11.07 4.29 2.58
N LEU A 5 9.96 4.34 1.84
CA LEU A 5 9.38 3.17 1.16
C LEU A 5 10.34 2.63 0.08
N ASP A 6 10.95 3.52 -0.73
CA ASP A 6 11.94 3.12 -1.74
C ASP A 6 13.21 2.51 -1.12
N ARG A 7 13.61 2.94 0.09
CA ARG A 7 14.73 2.30 0.81
C ARG A 7 14.34 0.98 1.45
N THR A 8 13.06 0.78 1.73
CA THR A 8 12.55 -0.47 2.33
C THR A 8 12.33 -1.56 1.30
N VAL A 9 11.72 -1.21 0.17
CA VAL A 9 11.53 -2.09 -0.99
C VAL A 9 11.98 -1.29 -2.23
N PRO A 10 13.27 -1.36 -2.56
CA PRO A 10 13.80 -0.66 -3.71
C PRO A 10 13.33 -1.31 -5.01
N GLY A 11 13.24 -0.50 -6.05
CA GLY A 11 13.01 -1.00 -7.41
C GLY A 11 14.25 -1.62 -8.02
N ASP A 12 14.03 -2.31 -9.13
CA ASP A 12 15.06 -2.80 -10.02
C ASP A 12 14.68 -2.52 -11.49
N ASP A 13 15.38 -3.13 -12.43
CA ASP A 13 15.14 -2.91 -13.88
C ASP A 13 13.73 -3.40 -14.33
N LEU A 14 13.04 -4.21 -13.55
CA LEU A 14 11.75 -4.82 -13.89
C LEU A 14 10.61 -4.34 -13.01
N THR A 15 10.90 -4.00 -11.76
CA THR A 15 9.90 -3.68 -10.74
C THR A 15 10.17 -2.30 -10.18
N PRO A 16 9.18 -1.38 -10.11
CA PRO A 16 9.36 -0.09 -9.48
C PRO A 16 9.58 -0.25 -7.98
N GLY A 17 10.27 0.72 -7.36
CA GLY A 17 10.33 0.83 -5.91
C GLY A 17 8.94 1.11 -5.30
N ALA A 18 8.74 0.74 -4.05
CA ALA A 18 7.44 0.89 -3.41
C ALA A 18 6.98 2.36 -3.33
N GLY A 19 7.90 3.28 -3.10
CA GLY A 19 7.58 4.72 -3.11
C GLY A 19 7.30 5.24 -4.52
N GLU A 20 8.04 4.78 -5.53
CA GLU A 20 7.83 5.11 -6.95
C GLU A 20 6.48 4.60 -7.44
N ALA A 21 6.09 3.39 -7.05
CA ALA A 21 4.82 2.77 -7.40
C ALA A 21 3.59 3.41 -6.75
N GLY A 22 3.75 4.49 -5.97
CA GLY A 22 2.64 5.19 -5.33
C GLY A 22 2.39 4.80 -3.87
N GLY A 23 3.35 4.12 -3.21
CA GLY A 23 3.18 3.69 -1.83
C GLY A 23 2.90 4.82 -0.83
N ALA A 24 3.40 6.04 -1.12
CA ALA A 24 3.08 7.19 -0.28
C ALA A 24 1.60 7.57 -0.34
N ASP A 25 0.98 7.49 -1.52
CA ASP A 25 -0.45 7.77 -1.70
C ASP A 25 -1.31 6.69 -1.04
N TYR A 26 -0.84 5.43 -1.08
CA TYR A 26 -1.47 4.32 -0.36
C TYR A 26 -1.47 4.55 1.16
N VAL A 27 -0.30 4.87 1.74
CA VAL A 27 -0.17 5.12 3.19
C VAL A 27 -1.01 6.32 3.61
N ASP A 28 -0.97 7.42 2.86
CA ASP A 28 -1.76 8.61 3.14
C ASP A 28 -3.26 8.30 3.10
N GLY A 29 -3.71 7.63 2.05
CA GLY A 29 -5.10 7.20 1.90
C GLY A 29 -5.57 6.27 3.02
N LEU A 30 -4.72 5.35 3.46
CA LEU A 30 -5.01 4.41 4.54
C LEU A 30 -5.10 5.11 5.90
N LEU A 31 -4.14 5.97 6.21
CA LEU A 31 -4.14 6.74 7.46
C LEU A 31 -5.28 7.76 7.52
N ALA A 32 -5.70 8.30 6.37
CA ALA A 32 -6.81 9.24 6.24
C ALA A 32 -8.16 8.54 5.98
N ALA A 33 -8.25 7.21 6.06
CA ALA A 33 -9.41 6.46 5.60
C ALA A 33 -10.75 6.91 6.23
N PHE A 34 -10.73 7.31 7.49
CA PHE A 34 -11.91 7.81 8.20
C PHE A 34 -12.19 9.32 8.03
N ASN A 35 -11.42 10.01 7.22
CA ASN A 35 -11.71 11.38 6.80
C ASN A 35 -12.71 11.43 5.62
N PHE A 36 -13.06 10.27 5.08
CA PHE A 36 -14.03 10.11 4.00
C PHE A 36 -15.35 9.58 4.53
N ASP A 37 -16.44 9.88 3.84
CA ASP A 37 -17.76 9.33 4.08
C ASP A 37 -18.28 8.75 2.75
N PRO A 38 -18.38 7.44 2.63
CA PRO A 38 -18.01 6.40 3.61
C PRO A 38 -16.49 6.28 3.82
N PRO A 39 -16.04 5.68 4.96
CA PRO A 39 -14.63 5.44 5.22
C PRO A 39 -14.00 4.56 4.14
N ARG A 40 -12.72 4.80 3.81
CA ARG A 40 -12.00 4.05 2.77
C ARG A 40 -11.30 2.79 3.29
N VAL A 41 -11.90 2.13 4.26
CA VAL A 41 -11.57 0.77 4.74
C VAL A 41 -12.83 -0.07 4.77
N TRP A 42 -12.77 -1.30 4.29
CA TRP A 42 -13.94 -2.10 3.99
C TRP A 42 -13.83 -3.51 4.57
N ALA A 43 -14.98 -4.11 4.84
CA ALA A 43 -15.07 -5.55 5.13
C ALA A 43 -14.83 -6.40 3.87
N GLY A 44 -15.18 -5.84 2.70
CA GLY A 44 -14.85 -6.39 1.41
C GLY A 44 -14.78 -5.24 0.40
N GLY A 45 -13.71 -5.15 -0.34
CA GLY A 45 -13.37 -3.98 -1.12
C GLY A 45 -13.68 -4.08 -2.60
N PRO A 46 -13.68 -2.93 -3.27
CA PRO A 46 -13.71 -2.85 -4.72
C PRO A 46 -12.43 -3.40 -5.32
N THR A 47 -12.50 -3.79 -6.55
CA THR A 47 -11.35 -4.18 -7.37
C THR A 47 -11.09 -3.11 -8.42
N SER A 48 -9.88 -3.09 -9.00
CA SER A 48 -9.52 -2.14 -10.07
C SER A 48 -10.36 -2.28 -11.34
N GLY A 49 -11.21 -3.29 -11.42
CA GLY A 49 -11.99 -3.58 -12.60
C GLY A 49 -11.17 -3.99 -13.83
N ARG A 50 -9.93 -4.44 -13.65
CA ARG A 50 -9.00 -4.81 -14.71
C ARG A 50 -9.61 -5.79 -15.73
N HIS A 51 -10.55 -6.62 -15.29
CA HIS A 51 -11.25 -7.61 -16.13
C HIS A 51 -12.68 -7.16 -16.51
N GLY A 52 -12.88 -5.87 -16.67
CA GLY A 52 -14.10 -5.30 -17.25
C GLY A 52 -15.05 -4.62 -16.28
N GLY A 53 -14.69 -4.52 -15.02
CA GLY A 53 -15.38 -3.63 -14.07
C GLY A 53 -14.77 -2.23 -14.07
N ALA A 54 -15.51 -1.22 -13.63
CA ALA A 54 -14.95 0.07 -13.33
C ALA A 54 -14.30 0.02 -11.94
N ALA A 55 -13.13 0.64 -11.79
CA ALA A 55 -12.53 0.89 -10.47
C ALA A 55 -13.42 1.89 -9.72
N THR A 56 -14.34 1.39 -8.92
CA THR A 56 -15.27 2.24 -8.18
C THR A 56 -15.32 1.83 -6.72
N PHE A 57 -15.63 2.79 -5.86
CA PHE A 57 -15.91 2.53 -4.46
C PHE A 57 -17.40 2.23 -4.20
N ASP A 58 -18.20 2.02 -5.26
CA ASP A 58 -19.65 1.85 -5.15
C ASP A 58 -20.07 0.43 -4.75
N GLN A 59 -19.14 -0.53 -4.82
CA GLN A 59 -19.41 -1.95 -4.52
C GLN A 59 -18.65 -2.47 -3.28
N TRP A 60 -18.31 -1.58 -2.38
CA TRP A 60 -17.65 -1.94 -1.14
C TRP A 60 -18.68 -2.38 -0.07
N LEU A 61 -18.24 -3.30 0.81
CA LEU A 61 -19.03 -3.71 1.97
C LEU A 61 -18.68 -2.82 3.16
N GLU A 62 -19.69 -2.19 3.74
CA GLU A 62 -19.52 -1.38 4.94
C GLU A 62 -18.98 -2.22 6.11
N LEU A 63 -18.14 -1.57 6.91
CA LEU A 63 -17.69 -2.14 8.17
C LEU A 63 -18.86 -2.21 9.16
N GLY A 64 -18.96 -3.32 9.88
CA GLY A 64 -19.80 -3.35 11.07
C GLY A 64 -19.22 -2.48 12.19
N PRO A 65 -20.02 -2.11 13.21
CA PRO A 65 -19.56 -1.21 14.27
C PRO A 65 -18.31 -1.68 15.04
N TRP A 66 -18.14 -3.00 15.19
CA TRP A 66 -16.96 -3.59 15.83
C TRP A 66 -15.73 -3.53 14.96
N GLU A 67 -15.89 -3.77 13.66
CA GLU A 67 -14.83 -3.68 12.67
C GLU A 67 -14.37 -2.24 12.51
N GLU A 68 -15.30 -1.29 12.43
CA GLU A 68 -14.99 0.14 12.38
C GLU A 68 -14.17 0.57 13.60
N ARG A 69 -14.60 0.17 14.81
CA ARG A 69 -13.85 0.48 16.04
C ARG A 69 -12.44 -0.12 16.02
N ALA A 70 -12.29 -1.35 15.56
CA ALA A 70 -11.00 -2.02 15.47
C ALA A 70 -10.08 -1.32 14.45
N TRP A 71 -10.62 -0.92 13.30
CA TRP A 71 -9.87 -0.19 12.29
C TRP A 71 -9.45 1.21 12.76
N ARG A 72 -10.33 1.95 13.44
CA ARG A 72 -9.97 3.26 14.01
C ARG A 72 -8.81 3.15 14.98
N ALA A 73 -8.87 2.20 15.92
CA ALA A 73 -7.80 1.98 16.88
C ALA A 73 -6.47 1.61 16.19
N ARG A 74 -6.52 0.77 15.15
CA ARG A 74 -5.35 0.37 14.37
C ARG A 74 -4.74 1.56 13.61
N ILE A 75 -5.54 2.39 12.99
CA ILE A 75 -5.06 3.57 12.25
C ILE A 75 -4.47 4.60 13.21
N GLU A 76 -5.06 4.80 14.39
CA GLU A 76 -4.49 5.66 15.45
C GLU A 76 -3.11 5.18 15.91
N GLU A 77 -2.95 3.86 16.10
CA GLU A 77 -1.64 3.25 16.43
C GLU A 77 -0.63 3.46 15.30
N TRP A 78 -1.02 3.21 14.05
CA TRP A 78 -0.15 3.40 12.88
C TRP A 78 0.25 4.87 12.70
N TRP A 79 -0.64 5.80 12.95
CA TRP A 79 -0.35 7.23 12.94
C TRP A 79 0.81 7.57 13.88
N ILE A 80 0.75 7.10 15.13
CA ILE A 80 1.79 7.31 16.13
C ILE A 80 3.13 6.71 15.68
N ILE A 81 3.10 5.49 15.14
CA ILE A 81 4.29 4.82 14.65
C ILE A 81 4.92 5.60 13.48
N TYR A 82 4.12 6.06 12.51
CA TYR A 82 4.61 6.86 11.39
C TYR A 82 5.15 8.21 11.86
N GLU A 83 4.42 8.95 12.67
CA GLU A 83 4.84 10.25 13.17
C GLU A 83 6.19 10.14 13.89
N THR A 84 6.30 9.20 14.82
CA THR A 84 7.52 8.97 15.59
C THR A 84 8.67 8.47 14.72
N GLY A 85 8.40 7.51 13.84
CA GLY A 85 9.40 6.93 12.94
C GLY A 85 9.96 7.95 11.95
N LEU A 86 9.09 8.74 11.33
CA LEU A 86 9.50 9.80 10.40
C LEU A 86 10.29 10.91 11.11
N ALA A 87 9.90 11.29 12.32
CA ALA A 87 10.64 12.28 13.10
C ALA A 87 12.08 11.82 13.39
N THR A 88 12.33 10.53 13.60
CA THR A 88 13.68 9.99 13.80
C THR A 88 14.55 9.99 12.54
N LEU A 89 13.96 10.08 11.35
CA LEU A 89 14.72 10.18 10.11
C LEU A 89 15.42 11.55 9.95
N GLY A 90 14.90 12.59 10.59
CA GLY A 90 15.44 13.94 10.53
C GLY A 90 14.98 14.72 9.29
N GLU A 91 15.09 16.04 9.38
CA GLU A 91 14.66 16.97 8.31
C GLU A 91 15.54 16.87 7.05
N ASP A 92 16.80 16.48 7.24
CA ASP A 92 17.81 16.34 6.19
C ASP A 92 17.73 15.00 5.43
N PHE A 93 16.81 14.10 5.79
CA PHE A 93 16.74 12.75 5.23
C PHE A 93 16.71 12.72 3.70
N LEU A 94 16.01 13.66 3.08
CA LEU A 94 15.91 13.73 1.61
C LEU A 94 17.17 14.24 0.92
N GLU A 95 18.07 14.87 1.66
CA GLU A 95 19.35 15.39 1.17
C GLU A 95 20.46 14.33 1.22
N LEU A 96 20.23 13.24 1.95
CA LEU A 96 21.18 12.14 2.10
C LEU A 96 21.26 11.28 0.84
N SER A 97 22.42 10.66 0.63
CA SER A 97 22.56 9.59 -0.35
C SER A 97 21.70 8.38 0.03
N GLU A 98 21.36 7.53 -0.91
CA GLU A 98 20.55 6.33 -0.70
C GLU A 98 21.15 5.39 0.37
N ALA A 99 22.48 5.27 0.40
CA ALA A 99 23.17 4.46 1.41
C ALA A 99 23.00 5.05 2.81
N GLU A 100 23.15 6.37 2.95
CA GLU A 100 22.95 7.06 4.22
C GLU A 100 21.48 7.04 4.67
N GLN A 101 20.54 7.17 3.72
CA GLN A 101 19.11 6.99 4.00
C GLN A 101 18.81 5.58 4.53
N SER A 102 19.38 4.55 3.91
CA SER A 102 19.21 3.16 4.34
C SER A 102 19.82 2.91 5.73
N GLU A 103 21.00 3.47 6.00
CA GLU A 103 21.63 3.39 7.31
C GLU A 103 20.77 4.08 8.37
N ARG A 104 20.32 5.31 8.12
CA ARG A 104 19.46 6.05 9.04
C ARG A 104 18.15 5.34 9.30
N LEU A 105 17.51 4.79 8.27
CA LEU A 105 16.30 3.99 8.39
C LEU A 105 16.53 2.76 9.29
N SER A 106 17.69 2.11 9.19
CA SER A 106 18.03 0.95 10.01
C SER A 106 18.10 1.25 11.50
N THR A 107 18.34 2.50 11.89
CA THR A 107 18.42 2.95 13.28
C THR A 107 17.06 3.32 13.89
N THR A 108 16.01 3.40 13.11
CA THR A 108 14.65 3.66 13.60
C THR A 108 14.09 2.48 14.41
N SER A 109 12.94 2.66 15.03
CA SER A 109 12.32 1.59 15.82
C SER A 109 11.99 0.37 14.93
N LYS A 110 11.97 -0.81 15.52
CA LYS A 110 11.62 -2.05 14.83
C LYS A 110 10.18 -1.99 14.32
N GLU A 111 9.29 -1.47 15.16
CA GLU A 111 7.86 -1.34 14.85
C GLU A 111 7.63 -0.48 13.60
N PHE A 112 8.35 0.64 13.48
CA PHE A 112 8.25 1.51 12.31
C PHE A 112 8.75 0.80 11.05
N ARG A 113 9.91 0.12 11.13
CA ARG A 113 10.44 -0.61 9.96
C ARG A 113 9.53 -1.75 9.51
N GLU A 114 8.96 -2.51 10.46
CA GLU A 114 8.04 -3.60 10.14
C GLU A 114 6.74 -3.08 9.53
N LEU A 115 6.18 -1.99 10.07
CA LEU A 115 4.99 -1.37 9.52
C LEU A 115 5.26 -0.79 8.12
N LEU A 116 6.39 -0.10 7.97
CA LEU A 116 6.79 0.48 6.68
C LEU A 116 6.97 -0.62 5.61
N PHE A 117 7.60 -1.75 5.97
CA PHE A 117 7.75 -2.90 5.07
C PHE A 117 6.39 -3.53 4.71
N THR A 118 5.51 -3.71 5.69
CA THR A 118 4.17 -4.23 5.46
C THR A 118 3.41 -3.36 4.46
N HIS A 119 3.35 -2.05 4.70
CA HIS A 119 2.65 -1.12 3.82
C HIS A 119 3.36 -0.94 2.46
N ALA A 120 4.70 -1.07 2.40
CA ALA A 120 5.42 -1.11 1.13
C ALA A 120 4.98 -2.30 0.27
N CYS A 121 4.90 -3.51 0.85
CA CYS A 121 4.43 -4.70 0.14
C CYS A 121 2.95 -4.59 -0.25
N GLU A 122 2.10 -4.15 0.66
CA GLU A 122 0.67 -3.96 0.39
C GLU A 122 0.45 -2.94 -0.72
N SER A 123 1.15 -1.81 -0.70
CA SER A 123 1.05 -0.78 -1.72
C SER A 123 1.60 -1.22 -3.08
N LEU A 124 2.62 -2.07 -3.09
CA LEU A 124 3.27 -2.53 -4.32
C LEU A 124 2.46 -3.64 -5.01
N TYR A 125 1.90 -4.56 -4.25
CA TYR A 125 1.21 -5.74 -4.78
C TYR A 125 -0.31 -5.71 -4.59
N GLY A 126 -0.84 -4.73 -3.86
CA GLY A 126 -2.27 -4.52 -3.72
C GLY A 126 -2.94 -4.01 -5.00
N ASP A 127 -4.28 -3.98 -4.96
CA ASP A 127 -5.04 -3.42 -6.07
C ASP A 127 -4.79 -1.90 -6.20
N PRO A 128 -4.50 -1.39 -7.41
CA PRO A 128 -4.27 0.03 -7.65
C PRO A 128 -5.38 0.96 -7.15
N VAL A 129 -6.59 0.45 -6.95
CA VAL A 129 -7.72 1.22 -6.41
C VAL A 129 -7.42 1.82 -5.03
N TYR A 130 -6.51 1.20 -4.28
CA TYR A 130 -6.12 1.65 -2.94
C TYR A 130 -4.99 2.71 -2.93
N GLY A 131 -4.49 3.14 -4.09
CA GLY A 131 -3.54 4.23 -4.23
C GLY A 131 -2.09 3.84 -4.49
N GLY A 132 -1.73 2.57 -4.29
CA GLY A 132 -0.42 2.01 -4.66
C GLY A 132 -0.43 1.34 -6.03
N ASN A 133 0.61 0.55 -6.34
CA ASN A 133 0.74 -0.25 -7.56
C ASN A 133 0.32 0.53 -8.82
N ARG A 134 0.86 1.74 -8.97
CA ARG A 134 0.47 2.69 -10.01
C ARG A 134 0.51 2.03 -11.38
N ASP A 135 -0.61 2.13 -12.12
CA ASP A 135 -0.81 1.54 -13.45
C ASP A 135 -0.62 0.01 -13.47
N GLY A 136 -0.66 -0.65 -12.32
CA GLY A 136 -0.45 -2.09 -12.19
C GLY A 136 0.99 -2.53 -12.54
N GLN A 137 1.97 -1.65 -12.41
CA GLN A 137 3.36 -1.93 -12.81
C GLN A 137 3.98 -3.12 -12.07
N ALA A 138 3.77 -3.22 -10.77
CA ALA A 138 4.26 -4.35 -10.01
C ALA A 138 3.55 -5.66 -10.38
N TRP A 139 2.26 -5.60 -10.68
CA TRP A 139 1.54 -6.77 -11.20
C TRP A 139 2.05 -7.22 -12.56
N GLN A 140 2.41 -6.27 -13.44
CA GLN A 140 3.00 -6.58 -14.75
C GLN A 140 4.37 -7.23 -14.58
N ALA A 141 5.19 -6.77 -13.65
CA ALA A 141 6.52 -7.32 -13.39
C ALA A 141 6.49 -8.78 -12.92
N ILE A 142 5.43 -9.20 -12.22
CA ILE A 142 5.23 -10.58 -11.73
C ILE A 142 4.24 -11.38 -12.58
N ASP A 143 3.82 -10.86 -13.74
CA ASP A 143 2.79 -11.44 -14.63
C ASP A 143 1.46 -11.74 -13.91
N PHE A 144 1.10 -10.94 -12.90
CA PHE A 144 -0.20 -11.05 -12.25
C PHE A 144 -1.25 -10.28 -13.03
N ARG A 145 -2.32 -10.98 -13.42
CA ARG A 145 -3.38 -10.42 -14.28
C ARG A 145 -4.38 -9.52 -13.55
N GLY A 146 -4.23 -9.35 -12.25
CA GLY A 146 -5.14 -8.59 -11.40
C GLY A 146 -6.24 -9.47 -10.80
N ASP A 147 -7.04 -8.86 -9.93
CA ASP A 147 -8.18 -9.54 -9.31
C ASP A 147 -9.31 -9.74 -10.34
N VAL A 148 -9.87 -10.93 -10.34
CA VAL A 148 -10.95 -11.34 -11.24
C VAL A 148 -12.27 -11.60 -10.51
N GLN A 149 -12.34 -11.21 -9.23
CA GLN A 149 -13.57 -11.34 -8.46
C GLN A 149 -14.70 -10.44 -9.02
N PRO A 150 -15.97 -10.85 -8.94
CA PRO A 150 -16.44 -12.13 -8.38
C PRO A 150 -16.38 -13.32 -9.35
N ARG A 151 -15.94 -13.10 -10.62
CA ARG A 151 -15.96 -14.13 -11.67
C ARG A 151 -15.01 -15.30 -11.37
N GLY A 152 -13.85 -15.02 -10.80
CA GLY A 152 -12.77 -15.98 -10.67
C GLY A 152 -12.05 -16.27 -12.00
N TYR A 153 -11.03 -17.11 -11.96
CA TYR A 153 -10.33 -17.62 -13.14
C TYR A 153 -11.04 -18.86 -13.68
N THR A 154 -11.12 -18.97 -15.00
CA THR A 154 -11.54 -20.21 -15.65
C THR A 154 -10.41 -21.24 -15.66
N ASP A 155 -10.76 -22.53 -15.82
CA ASP A 155 -9.77 -23.59 -15.96
C ASP A 155 -8.80 -23.37 -17.12
N GLU A 156 -9.23 -22.72 -18.18
CA GLU A 156 -8.42 -22.39 -19.35
C GLU A 156 -7.40 -21.30 -19.03
N GLU A 157 -7.83 -20.24 -18.32
CA GLU A 157 -6.94 -19.14 -17.91
C GLU A 157 -5.86 -19.59 -16.91
N VAL A 158 -6.19 -20.56 -16.04
CA VAL A 158 -5.23 -21.11 -15.08
C VAL A 158 -4.20 -22.06 -15.75
N ARG A 159 -4.58 -22.72 -16.84
CA ARG A 159 -3.72 -23.66 -17.57
C ARG A 159 -2.92 -23.03 -18.71
N ALA A 160 -3.23 -21.79 -19.06
CA ALA A 160 -2.46 -21.07 -20.07
C ALA A 160 -1.04 -20.79 -19.55
N PRO A 161 0.01 -21.14 -20.31
CA PRO A 161 1.40 -20.85 -19.94
C PRO A 161 1.68 -19.35 -19.96
#